data_79bd8ba41f3ec0047a65eee981cd7f0d
#
_entry.id   79bd8ba41f3ec0047a65eee981cd7f0d
#
_cell.length_a   1.000
_cell.length_b   1.000
_cell.length_c   1.000
_cell.angle_alpha   90.00
_cell.angle_beta   90.00
_cell.angle_gamma   90.00
#
_symmetry.space_group_name_H-M   'P 1'
#
loop_
_entity.id
_entity.type
_entity.pdbx_description
1 polymer ?
#
loop_
_entity_poly.entity_id
_entity_poly.type
_entity_poly.pdbx_seq_one_letter_code
_entity_poly.pdbx_strand_id
1 'polypeptide(L)'
;MAGLRLSIWTGGTFSAYVTRTMPHPAEASSVKFLDVTRPSFTTADAERLARDLYGIATKAKEFYSERDRVFHLKAGDGREHVLKLVHPDEDEATLDFQIQALNWIAREDPALALPRVIRDQSGGQLAHTTDADGRRHAVWMLDFLPGVPLMEAKPSPMPLRELGSFAARVNLALAGYFHPAAGREIVWDARHTPRLRPQLALLEDARDRAAAEHVVDRFAAECLPRLSSLRAQVIHNDMNFHNLLVDERHPQRITGLIDFGDMVHGPLVLELANAGSDAAMETDRPIEAVAELLAGYHAHLPLTAQDVAQLFDLIQTRQALTLAVLATRRQQITDDPSYVEIWAVPCRDALHALEAIGREKATTAFQRAIEPARSVILPRIAESEVDADRERMLARRRRVMGPQSYMFYDKPLHMVRGEGAWLYDVTGRRYLDVYNNVPHVGHCHSHVVEAIARQAAILNTNTRYLFDEVLDYAERLGATMPAGSGLAACMFVNSGSEAVDLAARLAKAYTGNSGALVMEYAYHGWTEAVEALSPEFRSAEHLKPHVRTLIGPDDYRGPHRRGSNDIAARYAADADRAIQSLAEHGMKPAMFIADAGFLTNGVLDAPKGYLQGVYDRVRKAGGLAIADEVQ
;
A
#
# COMPACT_ATOMS: atom_id res chain seq x y z
N MET A 1 24.92 43.19 5.88
CA MET A 1 24.98 44.22 4.80
C MET A 1 25.45 43.54 3.52
N ALA A 2 24.62 43.51 2.53
CA ALA A 2 24.70 43.13 1.13
C ALA A 2 23.50 42.24 0.78
N GLY A 3 22.45 42.61 0.25
CA GLY A 3 22.10 43.48 -0.84
C GLY A 3 21.62 42.55 -1.99
N LEU A 4 20.37 41.90 -1.86
CA LEU A 4 19.71 41.20 -2.98
C LEU A 4 19.01 42.24 -3.85
N ARG A 5 19.44 42.40 -5.08
CA ARG A 5 18.73 43.14 -6.12
C ARG A 5 17.72 42.23 -6.79
N LEU A 6 16.44 42.53 -6.61
CA LEU A 6 15.38 42.09 -7.51
C LEU A 6 15.44 42.93 -8.80
N SER A 7 15.62 42.28 -9.93
CA SER A 7 15.37 42.88 -11.25
C SER A 7 13.96 42.48 -11.72
N ILE A 8 13.07 43.48 -11.71
CA ILE A 8 11.75 43.42 -12.33
C ILE A 8 11.95 43.56 -13.83
N TRP A 9 11.53 42.58 -14.61
CA TRP A 9 11.44 42.67 -16.06
C TRP A 9 10.01 43.05 -16.45
N THR A 10 9.83 44.27 -16.91
CA THR A 10 8.58 44.81 -17.47
C THR A 10 8.67 44.79 -18.99
N GLY A 11 7.66 44.20 -19.62
CA GLY A 11 7.27 44.56 -20.99
C GLY A 11 7.63 43.56 -22.08
N GLY A 12 6.61 42.79 -22.53
CA GLY A 12 6.64 41.99 -23.75
C GLY A 12 5.34 41.19 -23.90
N THR A 13 4.47 41.74 -24.72
CA THR A 13 3.17 41.30 -25.17
C THR A 13 2.93 39.81 -25.21
N PHE A 14 2.16 39.29 -24.26
CA PHE A 14 1.44 38.00 -24.39
C PHE A 14 0.09 38.28 -25.08
N SER A 15 0.08 38.25 -26.40
CA SER A 15 -1.15 38.22 -27.18
C SER A 15 -0.90 37.31 -28.37
N ALA A 16 -1.36 36.09 -28.29
CA ALA A 16 -1.71 35.21 -29.41
C ALA A 16 -1.69 33.70 -29.07
N TYR A 17 -2.24 33.23 -27.93
CA TYR A 17 -2.49 31.79 -27.77
C TYR A 17 -3.68 31.49 -26.82
N VAL A 18 -4.71 32.31 -26.82
CA VAL A 18 -5.98 31.94 -26.17
C VAL A 18 -7.11 32.52 -26.97
N THR A 19 -7.41 31.93 -28.11
CA THR A 19 -8.75 31.91 -28.73
C THR A 19 -8.73 30.92 -29.88
N ARG A 20 -8.66 29.63 -29.56
CA ARG A 20 -9.35 28.65 -30.39
C ARG A 20 -10.70 28.45 -29.73
N THR A 21 -11.68 29.20 -30.16
CA THR A 21 -13.10 28.94 -29.95
C THR A 21 -13.35 27.48 -30.25
N MET A 22 -13.90 26.75 -29.27
CA MET A 22 -14.47 25.43 -29.51
C MET A 22 -15.42 25.53 -30.70
N PRO A 23 -15.34 24.66 -31.69
CA PRO A 23 -16.30 24.66 -32.78
C PRO A 23 -17.70 24.37 -32.22
N HIS A 24 -18.66 25.08 -32.75
CA HIS A 24 -20.09 24.93 -32.49
C HIS A 24 -20.50 23.45 -32.72
N PRO A 25 -21.46 22.87 -31.96
CA PRO A 25 -21.80 21.44 -32.00
C PRO A 25 -22.45 20.92 -33.29
N ALA A 26 -22.23 21.53 -34.41
CA ALA A 26 -22.84 21.20 -35.70
C ALA A 26 -21.92 20.59 -36.76
N GLU A 27 -20.63 20.33 -36.44
CA GLU A 27 -19.80 19.50 -37.33
C GLU A 27 -19.46 18.20 -36.61
N ALA A 28 -20.32 17.19 -36.82
CA ALA A 28 -20.06 15.81 -36.43
C ALA A 28 -18.89 15.27 -37.27
N SER A 29 -17.66 15.53 -36.84
CA SER A 29 -16.54 14.71 -37.27
C SER A 29 -16.75 13.32 -36.69
N SER A 30 -16.95 12.32 -37.54
CA SER A 30 -17.05 10.92 -37.14
C SER A 30 -15.84 10.56 -36.29
N VAL A 31 -16.08 10.03 -35.08
CA VAL A 31 -15.01 9.43 -34.28
C VAL A 31 -14.35 8.35 -35.14
N LYS A 32 -13.06 8.48 -35.44
CA LYS A 32 -12.34 7.45 -36.19
C LYS A 32 -12.22 6.21 -35.30
N PHE A 33 -12.98 5.17 -35.63
CA PHE A 33 -12.66 3.84 -35.12
C PHE A 33 -11.34 3.40 -35.74
N LEU A 34 -10.39 3.01 -34.92
CA LEU A 34 -9.08 2.58 -35.37
C LEU A 34 -9.17 1.27 -36.15
N ASP A 35 -8.36 1.13 -37.19
CA ASP A 35 -8.21 -0.14 -37.91
C ASP A 35 -7.66 -1.19 -36.92
N VAL A 36 -8.30 -2.34 -36.85
CA VAL A 36 -7.94 -3.47 -35.99
C VAL A 36 -7.22 -4.59 -36.76
N THR A 37 -6.78 -4.34 -37.99
CA THR A 37 -6.01 -5.29 -38.77
C THR A 37 -4.64 -5.49 -38.15
N ARG A 38 -4.41 -6.65 -37.54
CA ARG A 38 -3.15 -6.93 -36.83
C ARG A 38 -1.97 -7.07 -37.78
N PRO A 39 -0.76 -6.59 -37.40
CA PRO A 39 0.47 -6.84 -38.13
C PRO A 39 0.77 -8.34 -38.31
N SER A 40 1.35 -8.72 -39.46
CA SER A 40 1.61 -10.13 -39.80
C SER A 40 2.97 -10.62 -39.26
N PHE A 41 3.15 -10.65 -37.92
CA PHE A 41 4.34 -11.19 -37.27
C PHE A 41 4.04 -12.49 -36.55
N THR A 42 5.03 -13.38 -36.50
CA THR A 42 4.97 -14.69 -35.84
C THR A 42 5.82 -14.69 -34.55
N THR A 43 5.68 -15.75 -33.74
CA THR A 43 6.56 -15.99 -32.59
C THR A 43 8.02 -16.12 -33.00
N ALA A 44 8.31 -16.69 -34.18
CA ALA A 44 9.68 -16.78 -34.71
C ALA A 44 10.25 -15.40 -35.04
N ASP A 45 9.43 -14.48 -35.56
CA ASP A 45 9.85 -13.09 -35.80
C ASP A 45 10.15 -12.38 -34.47
N ALA A 46 9.32 -12.57 -33.45
CA ALA A 46 9.55 -12.01 -32.13
C ALA A 46 10.85 -12.53 -31.50
N GLU A 47 11.14 -13.83 -31.59
CA GLU A 47 12.42 -14.43 -31.12
C GLU A 47 13.62 -13.87 -31.89
N ARG A 48 13.48 -13.67 -33.20
CA ARG A 48 14.51 -13.06 -34.04
C ARG A 48 14.76 -11.60 -33.66
N LEU A 49 13.72 -10.79 -33.56
CA LEU A 49 13.79 -9.37 -33.19
C LEU A 49 14.38 -9.17 -31.79
N ALA A 50 14.02 -10.01 -30.82
CA ALA A 50 14.60 -9.99 -29.48
C ALA A 50 16.13 -10.22 -29.51
N ARG A 51 16.59 -11.13 -30.35
CA ARG A 51 18.02 -11.39 -30.52
C ARG A 51 18.71 -10.25 -31.26
N ASP A 52 18.16 -9.82 -32.40
CA ASP A 52 18.80 -8.87 -33.31
C ASP A 52 18.82 -7.44 -32.73
N LEU A 53 17.73 -7.00 -32.06
CA LEU A 53 17.63 -5.65 -31.51
C LEU A 53 18.12 -5.55 -30.04
N TYR A 54 17.88 -6.58 -29.24
CA TYR A 54 18.15 -6.52 -27.79
C TYR A 54 19.24 -7.48 -27.32
N GLY A 55 19.77 -8.34 -28.21
CA GLY A 55 20.81 -9.29 -27.85
C GLY A 55 20.34 -10.44 -26.95
N ILE A 56 19.02 -10.69 -26.86
CA ILE A 56 18.44 -11.65 -25.94
C ILE A 56 17.89 -12.85 -26.70
N ALA A 57 18.42 -14.03 -26.42
CA ALA A 57 17.87 -15.29 -26.93
C ALA A 57 16.68 -15.71 -26.09
N THR A 58 15.49 -15.82 -26.70
CA THR A 58 14.22 -16.05 -25.98
C THR A 58 13.38 -17.12 -26.66
N LYS A 59 12.38 -17.62 -25.92
CA LYS A 59 11.20 -18.30 -26.46
C LYS A 59 10.01 -17.37 -26.36
N ALA A 60 9.24 -17.24 -27.45
CA ALA A 60 8.11 -16.35 -27.56
C ALA A 60 6.78 -17.10 -27.45
N LYS A 61 5.83 -16.50 -26.71
CA LYS A 61 4.41 -16.86 -26.69
C LYS A 61 3.61 -15.61 -27.00
N GLU A 62 2.65 -15.69 -27.91
CA GLU A 62 1.79 -14.55 -28.22
C GLU A 62 0.76 -14.31 -27.13
N PHE A 63 0.57 -13.03 -26.75
CA PHE A 63 -0.55 -12.53 -25.96
C PHE A 63 -1.61 -11.93 -26.89
N TYR A 64 -2.86 -11.99 -26.45
CA TYR A 64 -3.94 -11.31 -27.14
C TYR A 64 -3.75 -9.80 -27.07
N SER A 65 -3.96 -9.13 -28.21
CA SER A 65 -4.06 -7.68 -28.30
C SER A 65 -5.02 -7.36 -29.45
N GLU A 66 -5.79 -6.30 -29.34
CA GLU A 66 -6.77 -5.94 -30.37
C GLU A 66 -6.12 -5.49 -31.66
N ARG A 67 -5.01 -4.76 -31.59
CA ARG A 67 -4.44 -4.00 -32.70
C ARG A 67 -2.96 -4.30 -32.94
N ASP A 68 -2.19 -4.41 -31.88
CA ASP A 68 -0.76 -4.70 -31.94
C ASP A 68 -0.49 -6.21 -31.94
N ARG A 69 0.76 -6.59 -32.16
CA ARG A 69 1.24 -7.94 -31.81
C ARG A 69 2.07 -7.85 -30.56
N VAL A 70 1.67 -8.57 -29.55
CA VAL A 70 2.30 -8.58 -28.23
C VAL A 70 2.81 -9.97 -27.90
N PHE A 71 4.09 -10.08 -27.58
CA PHE A 71 4.73 -11.36 -27.32
C PHE A 71 5.38 -11.36 -25.91
N HIS A 72 5.04 -12.37 -25.12
CA HIS A 72 5.77 -12.74 -23.93
C HIS A 72 7.04 -13.48 -24.34
N LEU A 73 8.17 -13.03 -23.86
CA LEU A 73 9.50 -13.55 -24.17
C LEU A 73 10.14 -14.10 -22.89
N LYS A 74 10.54 -15.37 -22.94
CA LYS A 74 11.27 -16.01 -21.83
C LYS A 74 12.70 -16.31 -22.23
N ALA A 75 13.66 -15.68 -21.57
CA ALA A 75 15.09 -15.89 -21.78
C ALA A 75 15.59 -17.17 -21.07
N GLY A 76 16.71 -17.69 -21.57
CA GLY A 76 17.31 -18.92 -21.00
C GLY A 76 17.83 -18.77 -19.56
N ASP A 77 18.09 -17.54 -19.11
CA ASP A 77 18.51 -17.19 -17.74
C ASP A 77 17.31 -16.94 -16.79
N GLY A 78 16.08 -17.13 -17.27
CA GLY A 78 14.84 -16.98 -16.51
C GLY A 78 14.26 -15.56 -16.53
N ARG A 79 14.91 -14.57 -17.11
CA ARG A 79 14.32 -13.24 -17.30
C ARG A 79 13.17 -13.30 -18.29
N GLU A 80 12.15 -12.51 -18.04
CA GLU A 80 10.95 -12.45 -18.87
C GLU A 80 10.70 -11.02 -19.34
N HIS A 81 10.22 -10.87 -20.58
CA HIS A 81 10.00 -9.57 -21.23
C HIS A 81 8.70 -9.58 -22.03
N VAL A 82 8.22 -8.41 -22.39
CA VAL A 82 7.11 -8.22 -23.33
C VAL A 82 7.61 -7.42 -24.52
N LEU A 83 7.52 -7.99 -25.71
CA LEU A 83 7.82 -7.32 -26.97
C LEU A 83 6.52 -6.86 -27.63
N LYS A 84 6.40 -5.57 -27.91
CA LYS A 84 5.29 -4.97 -28.66
C LYS A 84 5.74 -4.64 -30.08
N LEU A 85 5.02 -5.16 -31.07
CA LEU A 85 5.10 -4.76 -32.49
C LEU A 85 3.84 -3.97 -32.80
N VAL A 86 4.02 -2.69 -32.99
CA VAL A 86 2.95 -1.72 -33.00
C VAL A 86 2.31 -1.64 -34.38
N HIS A 87 1.01 -1.38 -34.43
CA HIS A 87 0.27 -1.14 -35.67
C HIS A 87 0.94 -0.02 -36.50
N PRO A 88 1.05 -0.15 -37.84
CA PRO A 88 1.82 0.80 -38.65
C PRO A 88 1.24 2.21 -38.69
N ASP A 89 -0.06 2.37 -38.39
CA ASP A 89 -0.74 3.66 -38.35
C ASP A 89 -0.64 4.39 -36.99
N GLU A 90 0.06 3.79 -36.01
CA GLU A 90 0.25 4.45 -34.72
C GLU A 90 1.30 5.57 -34.85
N ASP A 91 0.98 6.73 -34.28
CA ASP A 91 1.86 7.89 -34.30
C ASP A 91 3.06 7.67 -33.34
N GLU A 92 4.26 7.86 -33.86
CA GLU A 92 5.51 7.76 -33.06
C GLU A 92 5.50 8.71 -31.86
N ALA A 93 4.87 9.89 -31.96
CA ALA A 93 4.73 10.81 -30.83
C ALA A 93 3.87 10.24 -29.69
N THR A 94 2.90 9.39 -30.04
CA THR A 94 2.09 8.64 -29.05
C THR A 94 2.93 7.58 -28.35
N LEU A 95 3.79 6.87 -29.07
CA LEU A 95 4.68 5.88 -28.48
C LEU A 95 5.72 6.53 -27.59
N ASP A 96 6.31 7.64 -28.02
CA ASP A 96 7.23 8.42 -27.19
C ASP A 96 6.53 8.90 -25.91
N PHE A 97 5.30 9.37 -26.01
CA PHE A 97 4.50 9.77 -24.85
C PHE A 97 4.36 8.64 -23.80
N GLN A 98 4.05 7.40 -24.24
CA GLN A 98 3.95 6.24 -23.36
C GLN A 98 5.31 5.88 -22.72
N ILE A 99 6.36 5.83 -23.53
CA ILE A 99 7.73 5.50 -23.10
C ILE A 99 8.22 6.51 -22.07
N GLN A 100 8.06 7.81 -22.34
CA GLN A 100 8.50 8.86 -21.43
C GLN A 100 7.66 8.90 -20.15
N ALA A 101 6.37 8.58 -20.20
CA ALA A 101 5.55 8.44 -19.00
C ALA A 101 6.05 7.32 -18.10
N LEU A 102 6.34 6.14 -18.64
CA LEU A 102 6.90 5.02 -17.87
C LEU A 102 8.27 5.37 -17.26
N ASN A 103 9.14 6.04 -18.02
CA ASN A 103 10.43 6.52 -17.53
C ASN A 103 10.26 7.57 -16.41
N TRP A 104 9.28 8.46 -16.55
CA TRP A 104 8.97 9.47 -15.56
C TRP A 104 8.50 8.83 -14.25
N ILE A 105 7.50 7.96 -14.31
CA ILE A 105 6.98 7.26 -13.12
C ILE A 105 8.09 6.43 -12.46
N ALA A 106 8.95 5.77 -13.24
CA ALA A 106 10.07 5.00 -12.73
C ALA A 106 11.05 5.82 -11.87
N ARG A 107 11.17 7.11 -12.15
CA ARG A 107 11.99 8.06 -11.41
C ARG A 107 11.26 8.62 -10.19
N GLU A 108 9.98 8.98 -10.31
CA GLU A 108 9.20 9.62 -9.25
C GLU A 108 8.78 8.63 -8.15
N ASP A 109 8.35 7.41 -8.51
CA ASP A 109 8.05 6.33 -7.56
C ASP A 109 8.62 4.99 -8.07
N PRO A 110 9.90 4.69 -7.79
CA PRO A 110 10.53 3.43 -8.22
C PRO A 110 9.87 2.18 -7.64
N ALA A 111 9.11 2.31 -6.55
CA ALA A 111 8.43 1.21 -5.89
C ALA A 111 7.06 0.87 -6.50
N LEU A 112 6.54 1.70 -7.42
CA LEU A 112 5.35 1.35 -8.18
C LEU A 112 5.65 0.19 -9.12
N ALA A 113 4.81 -0.83 -9.06
CA ALA A 113 4.90 -2.02 -9.89
C ALA A 113 4.33 -1.72 -11.29
N LEU A 114 5.15 -1.13 -12.14
CA LEU A 114 4.83 -0.76 -13.53
C LEU A 114 5.93 -1.25 -14.46
N PRO A 115 5.62 -1.54 -15.73
CA PRO A 115 6.60 -2.02 -16.70
C PRO A 115 7.75 -1.03 -16.89
N ARG A 116 8.98 -1.55 -17.01
CA ARG A 116 10.16 -0.76 -17.33
C ARG A 116 10.54 -0.94 -18.79
N VAL A 117 10.86 0.16 -19.46
CA VAL A 117 11.25 0.12 -20.87
C VAL A 117 12.68 -0.39 -20.99
N ILE A 118 12.86 -1.44 -21.77
CA ILE A 118 14.17 -2.05 -22.06
C ILE A 118 14.81 -1.34 -23.25
N ARG A 119 16.07 -0.95 -23.09
CA ARG A 119 16.85 -0.35 -24.18
C ARG A 119 17.34 -1.42 -25.14
N ASP A 120 17.34 -1.10 -26.43
CA ASP A 120 17.96 -1.92 -27.45
C ASP A 120 19.52 -1.84 -27.38
N GLN A 121 20.22 -2.62 -28.21
CA GLN A 121 21.68 -2.67 -28.23
C GLN A 121 22.33 -1.34 -28.66
N SER A 122 21.60 -0.45 -29.32
CA SER A 122 22.05 0.91 -29.68
C SER A 122 21.84 1.93 -28.55
N GLY A 123 21.13 1.54 -27.46
CA GLY A 123 20.74 2.40 -26.37
C GLY A 123 19.38 3.09 -26.59
N GLY A 124 18.70 2.82 -27.70
CA GLY A 124 17.37 3.30 -28.03
C GLY A 124 16.26 2.62 -27.19
N GLN A 125 15.09 3.26 -27.08
CA GLN A 125 13.90 2.69 -26.41
C GLN A 125 12.79 2.35 -27.40
N LEU A 126 12.91 2.81 -28.65
CA LEU A 126 12.02 2.53 -29.76
C LEU A 126 12.87 2.13 -30.96
N ALA A 127 12.67 0.93 -31.48
CA ALA A 127 13.29 0.41 -32.68
C ALA A 127 12.22 0.25 -33.77
N HIS A 128 12.64 -0.16 -34.98
CA HIS A 128 11.75 -0.38 -36.10
C HIS A 128 12.06 -1.68 -36.83
N THR A 129 11.03 -2.26 -37.42
CA THR A 129 11.11 -3.41 -38.31
C THR A 129 10.17 -3.23 -39.49
N THR A 130 10.33 -4.07 -40.52
CA THR A 130 9.44 -4.07 -41.68
C THR A 130 8.80 -5.44 -41.80
N ASP A 131 7.48 -5.49 -42.03
CA ASP A 131 6.78 -6.74 -42.26
C ASP A 131 6.96 -7.27 -43.69
N ALA A 132 6.36 -8.42 -43.99
CA ALA A 132 6.44 -9.06 -45.29
C ALA A 132 5.81 -8.23 -46.43
N ASP A 133 4.90 -7.32 -46.11
CA ASP A 133 4.24 -6.42 -47.05
C ASP A 133 4.99 -5.09 -47.24
N GLY A 134 6.15 -4.93 -46.60
CA GLY A 134 6.99 -3.74 -46.70
C GLY A 134 6.55 -2.58 -45.80
N ARG A 135 5.61 -2.78 -44.88
CA ARG A 135 5.15 -1.75 -43.95
C ARG A 135 6.09 -1.65 -42.76
N ARG A 136 6.38 -0.42 -42.34
CA ARG A 136 7.25 -0.13 -41.19
C ARG A 136 6.45 -0.19 -39.91
N HIS A 137 6.99 -0.89 -38.92
CA HIS A 137 6.40 -1.05 -37.59
C HIS A 137 7.39 -0.60 -36.51
N ALA A 138 6.88 0.09 -35.51
CA ALA A 138 7.65 0.37 -34.30
C ALA A 138 7.72 -0.90 -33.42
N VAL A 139 8.86 -1.07 -32.78
CA VAL A 139 9.16 -2.20 -31.89
C VAL A 139 9.73 -1.68 -30.59
N TRP A 140 9.18 -2.07 -29.48
CA TRP A 140 9.72 -1.76 -28.17
C TRP A 140 9.51 -2.90 -27.18
N MET A 141 10.35 -2.94 -26.16
CA MET A 141 10.37 -4.02 -25.18
C MET A 141 10.21 -3.48 -23.77
N LEU A 142 9.45 -4.22 -22.98
CA LEU A 142 9.21 -3.97 -21.55
C LEU A 142 9.70 -5.17 -20.74
N ASP A 143 10.02 -4.97 -19.47
CA ASP A 143 10.09 -6.09 -18.54
C ASP A 143 8.70 -6.69 -18.33
N PHE A 144 8.66 -7.97 -17.99
CA PHE A 144 7.43 -8.67 -17.68
C PHE A 144 7.08 -8.47 -16.22
N LEU A 145 5.85 -8.05 -15.94
CA LEU A 145 5.31 -7.98 -14.59
C LEU A 145 4.66 -9.32 -14.21
N PRO A 146 5.08 -9.94 -13.10
CA PRO A 146 4.45 -11.16 -12.62
C PRO A 146 3.07 -10.87 -12.04
N GLY A 147 2.14 -11.81 -12.23
CA GLY A 147 0.78 -11.73 -11.74
C GLY A 147 -0.24 -12.18 -12.77
N VAL A 148 -1.49 -12.19 -12.37
CA VAL A 148 -2.65 -12.48 -13.24
C VAL A 148 -3.58 -11.29 -13.26
N PRO A 149 -4.31 -11.05 -14.37
CA PRO A 149 -5.30 -9.98 -14.42
C PRO A 149 -6.33 -10.11 -13.29
N LEU A 150 -6.67 -8.99 -12.65
CA LEU A 150 -7.65 -8.97 -11.56
C LEU A 150 -8.98 -9.60 -11.98
N MET A 151 -9.40 -9.37 -13.25
CA MET A 151 -10.60 -9.96 -13.83
C MET A 151 -10.55 -11.49 -13.90
N GLU A 152 -9.38 -12.08 -14.10
CA GLU A 152 -9.20 -13.54 -14.15
C GLU A 152 -9.10 -14.14 -12.73
N ALA A 153 -8.44 -13.46 -11.81
CA ALA A 153 -8.24 -13.90 -10.43
C ALA A 153 -9.54 -13.89 -9.61
N LYS A 154 -10.44 -12.94 -9.88
CA LYS A 154 -11.76 -12.76 -9.22
C LYS A 154 -11.72 -12.97 -7.69
N PRO A 155 -10.88 -12.24 -6.95
CA PRO A 155 -10.81 -12.38 -5.50
C PRO A 155 -12.12 -11.96 -4.82
N SER A 156 -12.49 -12.65 -3.75
CA SER A 156 -13.63 -12.26 -2.93
C SER A 156 -13.17 -12.07 -1.47
N PRO A 157 -13.28 -10.84 -0.91
CA PRO A 157 -13.77 -9.61 -1.59
C PRO A 157 -12.76 -9.06 -2.61
N MET A 158 -13.25 -8.23 -3.55
CA MET A 158 -12.39 -7.49 -4.49
C MET A 158 -11.50 -6.48 -3.73
N PRO A 159 -10.22 -6.29 -4.11
CA PRO A 159 -9.29 -5.39 -3.41
C PRO A 159 -9.49 -3.91 -3.78
N LEU A 160 -10.73 -3.41 -3.70
CA LEU A 160 -11.10 -2.09 -4.22
C LEU A 160 -10.41 -0.93 -3.50
N ARG A 161 -10.22 -1.03 -2.20
CA ARG A 161 -9.48 -0.02 -1.44
C ARG A 161 -7.99 0.00 -1.80
N GLU A 162 -7.38 -1.17 -1.98
CA GLU A 162 -6.00 -1.30 -2.47
C GLU A 162 -5.87 -0.71 -3.87
N LEU A 163 -6.83 -1.00 -4.75
CA LEU A 163 -6.91 -0.43 -6.09
C LEU A 163 -7.00 1.09 -6.05
N GLY A 164 -7.86 1.65 -5.20
CA GLY A 164 -7.95 3.10 -5.03
C GLY A 164 -6.62 3.72 -4.58
N SER A 165 -5.95 3.10 -3.61
CA SER A 165 -4.63 3.52 -3.13
C SER A 165 -3.57 3.44 -4.23
N PHE A 166 -3.57 2.37 -5.01
CA PHE A 166 -2.65 2.19 -6.14
C PHE A 166 -2.88 3.24 -7.24
N ALA A 167 -4.14 3.48 -7.63
CA ALA A 167 -4.52 4.50 -8.60
C ALA A 167 -4.07 5.91 -8.18
N ALA A 168 -4.26 6.25 -6.90
CA ALA A 168 -3.79 7.52 -6.36
C ALA A 168 -2.26 7.66 -6.45
N ARG A 169 -1.49 6.60 -6.17
CA ARG A 169 -0.02 6.61 -6.30
C ARG A 169 0.43 6.77 -7.75
N VAL A 170 -0.23 6.10 -8.71
CA VAL A 170 0.05 6.29 -10.15
C VAL A 170 -0.18 7.75 -10.54
N ASN A 171 -1.30 8.35 -10.12
CA ASN A 171 -1.61 9.74 -10.41
C ASN A 171 -0.65 10.72 -9.72
N LEU A 172 -0.20 10.43 -8.50
CA LEU A 172 0.84 11.22 -7.82
C LEU A 172 2.18 11.15 -8.56
N ALA A 173 2.56 9.96 -9.02
CA ALA A 173 3.79 9.78 -9.80
C ALA A 173 3.73 10.47 -11.17
N LEU A 174 2.55 10.58 -11.78
CA LEU A 174 2.33 11.34 -13.02
C LEU A 174 2.19 12.86 -12.80
N ALA A 175 2.13 13.33 -11.56
CA ALA A 175 2.00 14.75 -11.28
C ALA A 175 3.18 15.55 -11.87
N GLY A 176 2.86 16.59 -12.63
CA GLY A 176 3.86 17.40 -13.31
C GLY A 176 4.44 16.80 -14.59
N TYR A 177 4.07 15.58 -14.96
CA TYR A 177 4.43 15.04 -16.27
C TYR A 177 3.65 15.76 -17.37
N PHE A 178 4.36 16.17 -18.40
CA PHE A 178 3.79 16.83 -19.58
C PHE A 178 4.42 16.28 -20.85
N HIS A 179 3.59 16.07 -21.88
CA HIS A 179 4.04 15.68 -23.20
C HIS A 179 3.14 16.29 -24.28
N PRO A 180 3.69 16.75 -25.43
CA PRO A 180 2.87 17.37 -26.49
C PRO A 180 1.74 16.46 -27.03
N ALA A 181 1.96 15.15 -27.10
CA ALA A 181 0.97 14.18 -27.54
C ALA A 181 -0.12 13.86 -26.51
N ALA A 182 -0.06 14.39 -25.29
CA ALA A 182 -1.06 14.10 -24.25
C ALA A 182 -2.46 14.66 -24.53
N GLY A 183 -2.57 15.65 -25.44
CA GLY A 183 -3.83 16.24 -25.87
C GLY A 183 -4.53 15.50 -27.03
N ARG A 184 -4.15 14.24 -27.29
CA ARG A 184 -4.74 13.42 -28.38
C ARG A 184 -6.21 13.09 -28.11
N GLU A 185 -6.97 12.83 -29.17
CA GLU A 185 -8.36 12.34 -29.10
C GLU A 185 -8.37 10.83 -29.30
N ILE A 186 -8.97 10.11 -28.35
CA ILE A 186 -9.16 8.66 -28.42
C ILE A 186 -10.62 8.30 -28.16
N VAL A 187 -11.04 7.16 -28.68
CA VAL A 187 -12.43 6.68 -28.55
C VAL A 187 -12.81 6.42 -27.09
N TRP A 188 -11.86 5.95 -26.28
CA TRP A 188 -12.06 5.60 -24.87
C TRP A 188 -12.01 6.78 -23.89
N ASP A 189 -11.83 8.01 -24.39
CA ASP A 189 -11.96 9.20 -23.57
C ASP A 189 -13.44 9.55 -23.36
N ALA A 190 -13.92 9.42 -22.15
CA ALA A 190 -15.32 9.66 -21.79
C ALA A 190 -15.82 11.06 -22.19
N ARG A 191 -14.93 12.05 -22.34
CA ARG A 191 -15.29 13.41 -22.82
C ARG A 191 -15.86 13.42 -24.23
N HIS A 192 -15.53 12.40 -25.02
CA HIS A 192 -16.00 12.27 -26.41
C HIS A 192 -17.26 11.41 -26.58
N THR A 193 -17.80 10.84 -25.50
CA THR A 193 -18.98 9.97 -25.51
C THR A 193 -20.19 10.57 -26.25
N PRO A 194 -20.51 11.88 -26.15
CA PRO A 194 -21.62 12.46 -26.91
C PRO A 194 -21.49 12.29 -28.43
N ARG A 195 -20.27 12.19 -28.97
CA ARG A 195 -20.04 11.94 -30.40
C ARG A 195 -20.39 10.50 -30.82
N LEU A 196 -20.44 9.59 -29.84
CA LEU A 196 -20.82 8.16 -30.07
C LEU A 196 -22.30 7.89 -29.85
N ARG A 197 -23.11 8.92 -29.56
CA ARG A 197 -24.56 8.77 -29.41
C ARG A 197 -25.24 8.08 -30.59
N PRO A 198 -24.88 8.34 -31.88
CA PRO A 198 -25.46 7.63 -33.02
C PRO A 198 -25.23 6.12 -33.00
N GLN A 199 -24.11 5.64 -32.42
CA GLN A 199 -23.79 4.21 -32.32
C GLN A 199 -24.71 3.46 -31.36
N LEU A 200 -25.32 4.17 -30.40
CA LEU A 200 -26.32 3.57 -29.50
C LEU A 200 -27.54 3.04 -30.24
N ALA A 201 -27.83 3.55 -31.45
CA ALA A 201 -28.89 3.01 -32.30
C ALA A 201 -28.65 1.55 -32.76
N LEU A 202 -27.41 1.06 -32.63
CA LEU A 202 -27.02 -0.33 -32.93
C LEU A 202 -27.37 -1.30 -31.78
N LEU A 203 -27.73 -0.81 -30.62
CA LEU A 203 -28.21 -1.64 -29.51
C LEU A 203 -29.59 -2.20 -29.86
N GLU A 204 -29.72 -3.52 -29.82
CA GLU A 204 -30.95 -4.22 -30.23
C GLU A 204 -32.09 -3.97 -29.23
N ASP A 205 -31.79 -4.05 -27.92
CA ASP A 205 -32.78 -3.82 -26.88
C ASP A 205 -33.13 -2.34 -26.74
N ALA A 206 -34.44 -2.02 -26.83
CA ALA A 206 -34.92 -0.64 -26.77
C ALA A 206 -34.77 -0.01 -25.38
N ARG A 207 -34.80 -0.81 -24.32
CA ARG A 207 -34.61 -0.34 -22.92
C ARG A 207 -33.15 0.02 -22.66
N ASP A 208 -32.24 -0.83 -23.13
CA ASP A 208 -30.79 -0.58 -23.01
C ASP A 208 -30.39 0.67 -23.77
N ARG A 209 -30.93 0.79 -25.01
CA ARG A 209 -30.72 1.97 -25.84
C ARG A 209 -31.21 3.25 -25.17
N ALA A 210 -32.43 3.25 -24.67
CA ALA A 210 -33.02 4.42 -24.01
C ALA A 210 -32.24 4.81 -22.76
N ALA A 211 -31.79 3.84 -21.96
CA ALA A 211 -30.96 4.10 -20.77
C ALA A 211 -29.62 4.71 -21.15
N ALA A 212 -28.92 4.13 -22.12
CA ALA A 212 -27.62 4.64 -22.56
C ALA A 212 -27.73 6.04 -23.20
N GLU A 213 -28.75 6.29 -24.02
CA GLU A 213 -29.03 7.62 -24.59
C GLU A 213 -29.31 8.66 -23.50
N HIS A 214 -30.13 8.31 -22.50
CA HIS A 214 -30.42 9.19 -21.37
C HIS A 214 -29.12 9.58 -20.61
N VAL A 215 -28.25 8.62 -20.35
CA VAL A 215 -26.95 8.87 -19.70
C VAL A 215 -26.07 9.80 -20.52
N VAL A 216 -25.96 9.57 -21.84
CA VAL A 216 -25.14 10.41 -22.73
C VAL A 216 -25.70 11.82 -22.82
N ASP A 217 -27.01 11.99 -22.94
CA ASP A 217 -27.66 13.31 -23.02
C ASP A 217 -27.48 14.09 -21.69
N ARG A 218 -27.66 13.43 -20.55
CA ARG A 218 -27.42 14.02 -19.22
C ARG A 218 -25.94 14.41 -19.02
N PHE A 219 -25.03 13.53 -19.39
CA PHE A 219 -23.60 13.83 -19.34
C PHE A 219 -23.23 15.07 -20.17
N ALA A 220 -23.71 15.14 -21.41
CA ALA A 220 -23.44 16.25 -22.30
C ALA A 220 -23.98 17.58 -21.74
N ALA A 221 -25.17 17.55 -21.12
CA ALA A 221 -25.83 18.75 -20.60
C ALA A 221 -25.29 19.21 -19.25
N GLU A 222 -24.97 18.29 -18.35
CA GLU A 222 -24.73 18.62 -16.94
C GLU A 222 -23.30 18.38 -16.45
N CYS A 223 -22.64 17.30 -16.88
CA CYS A 223 -21.33 16.90 -16.39
C CYS A 223 -20.20 17.47 -17.27
N LEU A 224 -20.26 17.26 -18.58
CA LEU A 224 -19.19 17.65 -19.52
C LEU A 224 -18.79 19.14 -19.41
N PRO A 225 -19.71 20.12 -19.28
CA PRO A 225 -19.32 21.52 -19.13
C PRO A 225 -18.52 21.82 -17.86
N ARG A 226 -18.66 20.99 -16.83
CA ARG A 226 -17.99 21.17 -15.53
C ARG A 226 -16.60 20.55 -15.49
N LEU A 227 -16.29 19.61 -16.37
CA LEU A 227 -15.01 18.88 -16.37
C LEU A 227 -13.81 19.80 -16.57
N SER A 228 -13.97 20.90 -17.29
CA SER A 228 -12.90 21.89 -17.52
C SER A 228 -12.47 22.66 -16.24
N SER A 229 -13.30 22.64 -15.20
CA SER A 229 -13.00 23.28 -13.91
C SER A 229 -12.35 22.31 -12.90
N LEU A 230 -12.27 21.02 -13.21
CA LEU A 230 -11.68 20.02 -12.34
C LEU A 230 -10.16 19.96 -12.51
N ARG A 231 -9.48 19.44 -11.52
CA ARG A 231 -8.04 19.17 -11.57
C ARG A 231 -7.72 18.20 -12.70
N ALA A 232 -6.80 18.56 -13.57
CA ALA A 232 -6.42 17.79 -14.72
C ALA A 232 -4.91 17.60 -14.81
N GLN A 233 -4.50 16.45 -15.30
CA GLN A 233 -3.12 16.08 -15.60
C GLN A 233 -3.10 14.94 -16.62
N VAL A 234 -1.94 14.41 -16.93
CA VAL A 234 -1.82 13.13 -17.63
C VAL A 234 -2.30 12.02 -16.70
N ILE A 235 -3.20 11.17 -17.21
CA ILE A 235 -3.78 10.01 -16.52
C ILE A 235 -3.62 8.76 -17.40
N HIS A 236 -3.70 7.59 -16.79
CA HIS A 236 -3.67 6.31 -17.51
C HIS A 236 -4.91 6.11 -18.39
N ASN A 237 -6.07 6.55 -17.89
CA ASN A 237 -7.36 6.56 -18.57
C ASN A 237 -7.94 5.18 -18.94
N ASP A 238 -7.26 4.10 -18.63
CA ASP A 238 -7.75 2.73 -18.87
C ASP A 238 -7.37 1.77 -17.72
N MET A 239 -7.53 2.25 -16.47
CA MET A 239 -7.28 1.45 -15.27
C MET A 239 -8.45 0.50 -15.01
N ASN A 240 -8.67 -0.42 -15.94
CA ASN A 240 -9.66 -1.47 -15.85
C ASN A 240 -9.09 -2.75 -15.23
N PHE A 241 -9.96 -3.72 -14.89
CA PHE A 241 -9.56 -4.94 -14.20
C PHE A 241 -8.76 -5.94 -15.06
N HIS A 242 -8.67 -5.75 -16.37
CA HIS A 242 -7.79 -6.52 -17.25
C HIS A 242 -6.36 -5.98 -17.27
N ASN A 243 -6.20 -4.67 -17.05
CA ASN A 243 -4.92 -4.01 -17.03
C ASN A 243 -4.25 -4.02 -15.65
N LEU A 244 -5.00 -4.39 -14.60
CA LEU A 244 -4.51 -4.54 -13.25
C LEU A 244 -4.09 -5.98 -12.98
N LEU A 245 -2.86 -6.17 -12.51
CA LEU A 245 -2.32 -7.46 -12.13
C LEU A 245 -2.37 -7.63 -10.62
N VAL A 246 -2.68 -8.85 -10.18
CA VAL A 246 -2.65 -9.26 -8.77
C VAL A 246 -1.77 -10.49 -8.58
N ASP A 247 -1.30 -10.68 -7.36
CA ASP A 247 -0.55 -11.87 -6.97
C ASP A 247 -1.46 -13.11 -7.07
N GLU A 248 -1.02 -14.15 -7.76
CA GLU A 248 -1.83 -15.37 -7.96
C GLU A 248 -2.17 -16.08 -6.64
N ARG A 249 -1.26 -16.03 -5.65
CA ARG A 249 -1.46 -16.66 -4.34
C ARG A 249 -2.18 -15.75 -3.35
N HIS A 250 -2.00 -14.42 -3.50
CA HIS A 250 -2.59 -13.41 -2.63
C HIS A 250 -3.33 -12.36 -3.48
N PRO A 251 -4.48 -12.70 -4.09
CA PRO A 251 -5.15 -11.85 -5.08
C PRO A 251 -5.76 -10.56 -4.51
N GLN A 252 -5.58 -10.33 -3.20
CA GLN A 252 -5.85 -9.04 -2.56
C GLN A 252 -4.72 -8.02 -2.75
N ARG A 253 -3.55 -8.45 -3.28
CA ARG A 253 -2.38 -7.62 -3.49
C ARG A 253 -2.22 -7.27 -4.97
N ILE A 254 -2.25 -5.98 -5.28
CA ILE A 254 -1.96 -5.48 -6.63
C ILE A 254 -0.45 -5.59 -6.89
N THR A 255 -0.08 -6.26 -7.98
CA THR A 255 1.31 -6.49 -8.39
C THR A 255 1.69 -5.73 -9.65
N GLY A 256 0.77 -4.98 -10.27
CA GLY A 256 1.09 -4.15 -11.41
C GLY A 256 -0.08 -3.54 -12.14
N LEU A 257 0.25 -2.62 -13.04
CA LEU A 257 -0.64 -2.03 -14.03
C LEU A 257 0.07 -2.07 -15.37
N ILE A 258 -0.64 -2.50 -16.40
CA ILE A 258 -0.15 -2.62 -17.77
C ILE A 258 -1.00 -1.79 -18.72
N ASP A 259 -0.57 -1.70 -19.96
CA ASP A 259 -1.22 -1.05 -21.08
C ASP A 259 -1.46 0.47 -20.93
N PHE A 260 -0.42 1.22 -21.23
CA PHE A 260 -0.40 2.69 -21.21
C PHE A 260 -0.88 3.30 -22.55
N GLY A 261 -1.57 2.50 -23.39
CA GLY A 261 -2.02 2.89 -24.71
C GLY A 261 -3.03 4.02 -24.72
N ASP A 262 -3.88 4.13 -23.72
CA ASP A 262 -5.00 5.08 -23.67
C ASP A 262 -4.74 6.32 -22.79
N MET A 263 -3.47 6.61 -22.46
CA MET A 263 -3.10 7.80 -21.72
C MET A 263 -3.53 9.08 -22.43
N VAL A 264 -4.06 10.02 -21.65
CA VAL A 264 -4.45 11.37 -22.11
C VAL A 264 -4.21 12.40 -21.01
N HIS A 265 -4.17 13.69 -21.37
CA HIS A 265 -4.35 14.77 -20.42
C HIS A 265 -5.84 15.01 -20.18
N GLY A 266 -6.30 14.79 -18.96
CA GLY A 266 -7.72 14.92 -18.61
C GLY A 266 -7.95 15.10 -17.11
N PRO A 267 -9.21 15.33 -16.71
CA PRO A 267 -9.58 15.39 -15.30
C PRO A 267 -9.20 14.12 -14.54
N LEU A 268 -8.58 14.26 -13.37
CA LEU A 268 -8.16 13.15 -12.51
C LEU A 268 -9.29 12.17 -12.19
N VAL A 269 -10.49 12.68 -12.04
CA VAL A 269 -11.68 11.89 -11.69
C VAL A 269 -12.07 10.87 -12.78
N LEU A 270 -11.62 11.04 -14.03
CA LEU A 270 -11.82 10.05 -15.10
C LEU A 270 -11.14 8.71 -14.81
N GLU A 271 -9.98 8.74 -14.15
CA GLU A 271 -9.30 7.52 -13.72
C GLU A 271 -10.19 6.66 -12.81
N LEU A 272 -10.81 7.33 -11.82
CA LEU A 272 -11.73 6.67 -10.90
C LEU A 272 -13.05 6.25 -11.55
N ALA A 273 -13.50 6.96 -12.56
CA ALA A 273 -14.69 6.58 -13.31
C ALA A 273 -14.48 5.26 -14.08
N ASN A 274 -13.29 5.06 -14.64
CA ASN A 274 -12.93 3.84 -15.35
C ASN A 274 -12.89 2.63 -14.39
N ALA A 275 -12.08 2.72 -13.32
CA ALA A 275 -12.01 1.66 -12.30
C ALA A 275 -13.36 1.46 -11.57
N GLY A 276 -14.11 2.53 -11.34
CA GLY A 276 -15.44 2.50 -10.72
C GLY A 276 -16.52 1.86 -11.58
N SER A 277 -16.42 1.98 -12.91
CA SER A 277 -17.30 1.28 -13.86
C SER A 277 -17.12 -0.24 -13.73
N ASP A 278 -15.88 -0.73 -13.71
CA ASP A 278 -15.59 -2.16 -13.55
C ASP A 278 -15.99 -2.64 -12.14
N ALA A 279 -15.69 -1.87 -11.10
CA ALA A 279 -16.11 -2.19 -9.75
C ALA A 279 -17.63 -2.33 -9.61
N ALA A 280 -18.40 -1.53 -10.35
CA ALA A 280 -19.85 -1.60 -10.36
C ALA A 280 -20.40 -2.82 -11.11
N MET A 281 -19.66 -3.34 -12.10
CA MET A 281 -20.05 -4.52 -12.88
C MET A 281 -19.85 -5.85 -12.14
N GLU A 282 -18.89 -5.91 -11.22
CA GLU A 282 -18.47 -7.15 -10.55
C GLU A 282 -19.18 -7.41 -9.19
N THR A 283 -20.30 -6.73 -8.91
CA THR A 283 -20.99 -6.86 -7.61
C THR A 283 -22.49 -6.54 -7.70
N ASP A 284 -23.26 -7.10 -6.78
CA ASP A 284 -24.66 -6.72 -6.50
C ASP A 284 -24.80 -5.44 -5.65
N ARG A 285 -23.67 -4.87 -5.19
CA ARG A 285 -23.60 -3.68 -4.33
C ARG A 285 -22.71 -2.59 -4.95
N PRO A 286 -23.06 -2.07 -6.15
CA PRO A 286 -22.18 -1.22 -6.95
C PRO A 286 -21.76 0.08 -6.23
N ILE A 287 -22.62 0.68 -5.42
CA ILE A 287 -22.32 1.94 -4.73
C ILE A 287 -21.29 1.71 -3.62
N GLU A 288 -21.41 0.63 -2.86
CA GLU A 288 -20.45 0.28 -1.83
C GLU A 288 -19.09 -0.08 -2.42
N ALA A 289 -19.08 -0.77 -3.55
CA ALA A 289 -17.85 -1.11 -4.26
C ALA A 289 -17.09 0.15 -4.72
N VAL A 290 -17.78 1.09 -5.35
CA VAL A 290 -17.19 2.37 -5.73
C VAL A 290 -16.75 3.18 -4.50
N ALA A 291 -17.54 3.17 -3.42
CA ALA A 291 -17.20 3.87 -2.17
C ALA A 291 -15.88 3.36 -1.56
N GLU A 292 -15.62 2.04 -1.57
CA GLU A 292 -14.34 1.47 -1.13
C GLU A 292 -13.16 1.90 -2.01
N LEU A 293 -13.33 1.92 -3.32
CA LEU A 293 -12.33 2.45 -4.26
C LEU A 293 -11.99 3.91 -3.95
N LEU A 294 -13.02 4.76 -3.75
CA LEU A 294 -12.85 6.18 -3.44
C LEU A 294 -12.14 6.41 -2.12
N ALA A 295 -12.48 5.65 -1.09
CA ALA A 295 -11.84 5.74 0.21
C ALA A 295 -10.34 5.42 0.12
N GLY A 296 -9.96 4.41 -0.67
CA GLY A 296 -8.56 4.09 -0.93
C GLY A 296 -7.81 5.21 -1.66
N TYR A 297 -8.42 5.74 -2.69
CA TYR A 297 -7.83 6.85 -3.47
C TYR A 297 -7.68 8.13 -2.65
N HIS A 298 -8.76 8.54 -1.96
CA HIS A 298 -8.82 9.76 -1.16
C HIS A 298 -7.77 9.78 -0.03
N ALA A 299 -7.41 8.61 0.51
CA ALA A 299 -6.41 8.50 1.56
C ALA A 299 -5.01 8.98 1.11
N HIS A 300 -4.69 8.89 -0.19
CA HIS A 300 -3.40 9.29 -0.76
C HIS A 300 -3.48 10.59 -1.57
N LEU A 301 -4.53 10.74 -2.37
CA LEU A 301 -4.77 11.92 -3.21
C LEU A 301 -6.20 12.45 -2.95
N PRO A 302 -6.35 13.45 -2.06
CA PRO A 302 -7.66 13.92 -1.63
C PRO A 302 -8.55 14.39 -2.79
N LEU A 303 -9.76 13.84 -2.85
CA LEU A 303 -10.81 14.24 -3.78
C LEU A 303 -11.54 15.47 -3.25
N THR A 304 -11.91 16.38 -4.14
CA THR A 304 -12.75 17.52 -3.81
C THR A 304 -14.23 17.16 -3.88
N ALA A 305 -15.09 17.96 -3.26
CA ALA A 305 -16.53 17.79 -3.40
C ALA A 305 -17.00 17.92 -4.88
N GLN A 306 -16.28 18.71 -5.68
CA GLN A 306 -16.56 18.85 -7.11
C GLN A 306 -16.19 17.58 -7.90
N ASP A 307 -15.07 16.92 -7.57
CA ASP A 307 -14.68 15.63 -8.17
C ASP A 307 -15.76 14.58 -7.91
N VAL A 308 -16.18 14.45 -6.65
CA VAL A 308 -17.17 13.45 -6.22
C VAL A 308 -18.56 13.70 -6.82
N ALA A 309 -18.94 14.96 -7.00
CA ALA A 309 -20.23 15.34 -7.58
C ALA A 309 -20.40 14.89 -9.05
N GLN A 310 -19.29 14.69 -9.78
CA GLN A 310 -19.34 14.26 -11.19
C GLN A 310 -19.24 12.74 -11.34
N LEU A 311 -18.81 12.03 -10.32
CA LEU A 311 -18.34 10.65 -10.44
C LEU A 311 -19.44 9.67 -10.87
N PHE A 312 -20.66 9.81 -10.33
CA PHE A 312 -21.78 8.96 -10.70
C PHE A 312 -22.06 9.04 -12.22
N ASP A 313 -22.14 10.25 -12.75
CA ASP A 313 -22.38 10.47 -14.17
C ASP A 313 -21.23 9.96 -15.04
N LEU A 314 -19.98 10.13 -14.57
CA LEU A 314 -18.81 9.65 -15.29
C LEU A 314 -18.74 8.11 -15.35
N ILE A 315 -19.08 7.43 -14.26
CA ILE A 315 -19.15 5.95 -14.24
C ILE A 315 -20.20 5.46 -15.24
N GLN A 316 -21.41 6.01 -15.20
CA GLN A 316 -22.46 5.65 -16.16
C GLN A 316 -22.09 6.02 -17.61
N THR A 317 -21.42 7.16 -17.81
CA THR A 317 -20.92 7.56 -19.12
C THR A 317 -19.89 6.57 -19.65
N ARG A 318 -19.00 6.04 -18.81
CA ARG A 318 -18.05 4.98 -19.21
C ARG A 318 -18.80 3.71 -19.63
N GLN A 319 -19.87 3.33 -18.94
CA GLN A 319 -20.71 2.19 -19.31
C GLN A 319 -21.43 2.42 -20.65
N ALA A 320 -22.02 3.59 -20.86
CA ALA A 320 -22.67 3.94 -22.13
C ALA A 320 -21.65 4.00 -23.29
N LEU A 321 -20.45 4.53 -23.05
CA LEU A 321 -19.34 4.50 -24.00
C LEU A 321 -18.96 3.07 -24.39
N THR A 322 -18.78 2.20 -23.40
CA THR A 322 -18.46 0.78 -23.62
C THR A 322 -19.54 0.10 -24.49
N LEU A 323 -20.81 0.30 -24.16
CA LEU A 323 -21.92 -0.25 -24.94
C LEU A 323 -21.93 0.27 -26.39
N ALA A 324 -21.67 1.56 -26.63
CA ALA A 324 -21.61 2.14 -27.98
C ALA A 324 -20.46 1.55 -28.80
N VAL A 325 -19.27 1.38 -28.19
CA VAL A 325 -18.11 0.78 -28.85
C VAL A 325 -18.36 -0.69 -29.16
N LEU A 326 -18.85 -1.47 -28.19
CA LEU A 326 -19.15 -2.90 -28.40
C LEU A 326 -20.23 -3.13 -29.47
N ALA A 327 -21.29 -2.31 -29.49
CA ALA A 327 -22.32 -2.37 -30.52
C ALA A 327 -21.74 -2.13 -31.91
N THR A 328 -20.80 -1.20 -32.06
CA THR A 328 -20.11 -0.96 -33.33
C THR A 328 -19.21 -2.13 -33.71
N ARG A 329 -18.43 -2.68 -32.74
CA ARG A 329 -17.55 -3.82 -32.99
C ARG A 329 -18.29 -5.09 -33.36
N ARG A 330 -19.48 -5.33 -32.78
CA ARG A 330 -20.32 -6.46 -33.13
C ARG A 330 -20.64 -6.53 -34.63
N GLN A 331 -20.70 -5.38 -35.32
CA GLN A 331 -20.88 -5.34 -36.77
C GLN A 331 -19.59 -5.64 -37.55
N GLN A 332 -18.44 -5.47 -36.95
CA GLN A 332 -17.13 -5.65 -37.58
C GLN A 332 -16.52 -7.05 -37.31
N ILE A 333 -16.81 -7.63 -36.14
CA ILE A 333 -16.31 -8.95 -35.72
C ILE A 333 -17.39 -9.99 -36.05
N THR A 334 -17.19 -10.74 -37.14
CA THR A 334 -18.13 -11.78 -37.59
C THR A 334 -17.80 -13.17 -37.01
N ASP A 335 -16.56 -13.40 -36.55
CA ASP A 335 -16.05 -14.74 -36.27
C ASP A 335 -16.28 -15.21 -34.84
N ASP A 336 -16.41 -14.32 -33.85
CA ASP A 336 -16.75 -14.68 -32.47
C ASP A 336 -17.54 -13.57 -31.74
N PRO A 337 -18.88 -13.60 -31.79
CA PRO A 337 -19.70 -12.63 -31.07
C PRO A 337 -19.66 -12.81 -29.54
N SER A 338 -19.16 -13.94 -29.01
CA SER A 338 -19.14 -14.21 -27.58
C SER A 338 -18.24 -13.22 -26.83
N TYR A 339 -17.17 -12.73 -27.44
CA TYR A 339 -16.30 -11.70 -26.88
C TYR A 339 -17.05 -10.39 -26.54
N VAL A 340 -17.99 -10.00 -27.40
CA VAL A 340 -18.81 -8.79 -27.19
C VAL A 340 -19.76 -8.98 -26.00
N GLU A 341 -20.39 -10.15 -25.89
CA GLU A 341 -21.39 -10.43 -24.85
C GLU A 341 -20.79 -10.53 -23.45
N ILE A 342 -19.56 -11.05 -23.30
CA ILE A 342 -18.84 -11.12 -22.01
C ILE A 342 -18.77 -9.74 -21.35
N TRP A 343 -18.64 -8.68 -22.15
CA TRP A 343 -18.56 -7.31 -21.65
C TRP A 343 -19.90 -6.58 -21.66
N ALA A 344 -20.72 -6.80 -22.68
CA ALA A 344 -21.96 -6.06 -22.85
C ALA A 344 -22.98 -6.39 -21.75
N VAL A 345 -23.07 -7.66 -21.32
CA VAL A 345 -24.05 -8.08 -20.31
C VAL A 345 -23.78 -7.44 -18.94
N PRO A 346 -22.58 -7.58 -18.35
CA PRO A 346 -22.30 -6.93 -17.06
C PRO A 346 -22.43 -5.40 -17.12
N CYS A 347 -22.03 -4.80 -18.24
CA CYS A 347 -22.12 -3.36 -18.45
C CYS A 347 -23.56 -2.85 -18.45
N ARG A 348 -24.48 -3.55 -19.16
CA ARG A 348 -25.91 -3.23 -19.15
C ARG A 348 -26.54 -3.37 -17.77
N ASP A 349 -26.25 -4.49 -17.10
CA ASP A 349 -26.81 -4.80 -15.79
C ASP A 349 -26.37 -3.74 -14.76
N ALA A 350 -25.10 -3.34 -14.78
CA ALA A 350 -24.59 -2.27 -13.93
C ALA A 350 -25.19 -0.91 -14.25
N LEU A 351 -25.36 -0.58 -15.55
CA LEU A 351 -26.02 0.66 -15.98
C LEU A 351 -27.43 0.77 -15.42
N HIS A 352 -28.23 -0.29 -15.55
CA HIS A 352 -29.60 -0.33 -15.02
C HIS A 352 -29.63 -0.33 -13.48
N ALA A 353 -28.72 -1.03 -12.83
CA ALA A 353 -28.63 -1.04 -11.37
C ALA A 353 -28.31 0.36 -10.82
N LEU A 354 -27.37 1.07 -11.42
CA LEU A 354 -27.01 2.43 -11.03
C LEU A 354 -28.15 3.42 -11.30
N GLU A 355 -28.84 3.30 -12.43
CA GLU A 355 -30.04 4.11 -12.73
C GLU A 355 -31.13 3.91 -11.67
N ALA A 356 -31.39 2.67 -11.27
CA ALA A 356 -32.38 2.34 -10.24
C ALA A 356 -32.03 2.88 -8.85
N ILE A 357 -30.72 2.96 -8.53
CA ILE A 357 -30.22 3.53 -7.28
C ILE A 357 -30.36 5.06 -7.28
N GLY A 358 -30.00 5.69 -8.37
CA GLY A 358 -30.10 7.12 -8.61
C GLY A 358 -28.89 7.93 -8.10
N ARG A 359 -28.65 9.07 -8.78
CA ARG A 359 -27.50 9.98 -8.55
C ARG A 359 -27.38 10.45 -7.09
N GLU A 360 -28.49 10.91 -6.49
CA GLU A 360 -28.46 11.52 -5.16
C GLU A 360 -27.96 10.53 -4.10
N LYS A 361 -28.52 9.31 -4.12
CA LYS A 361 -28.14 8.25 -3.19
C LYS A 361 -26.68 7.84 -3.38
N ALA A 362 -26.24 7.69 -4.63
CA ALA A 362 -24.85 7.36 -4.97
C ALA A 362 -23.89 8.46 -4.53
N THR A 363 -24.15 9.72 -4.89
CA THR A 363 -23.30 10.85 -4.52
C THR A 363 -23.20 11.02 -3.00
N THR A 364 -24.30 10.81 -2.27
CA THR A 364 -24.29 10.82 -0.79
C THR A 364 -23.37 9.73 -0.23
N ALA A 365 -23.42 8.52 -0.79
CA ALA A 365 -22.54 7.43 -0.36
C ALA A 365 -21.07 7.72 -0.68
N PHE A 366 -20.78 8.28 -1.86
CA PHE A 366 -19.43 8.67 -2.26
C PHE A 366 -18.86 9.78 -1.40
N GLN A 367 -19.67 10.78 -1.06
CA GLN A 367 -19.29 11.83 -0.10
C GLN A 367 -18.94 11.26 1.27
N ARG A 368 -19.75 10.32 1.78
CA ARG A 368 -19.46 9.64 3.05
C ARG A 368 -18.18 8.82 3.00
N ALA A 369 -17.85 8.23 1.86
CA ALA A 369 -16.64 7.43 1.70
C ALA A 369 -15.35 8.26 1.79
N ILE A 370 -15.42 9.52 1.37
CA ILE A 370 -14.32 10.49 1.45
C ILE A 370 -14.40 11.42 2.67
N GLU A 371 -15.52 11.43 3.37
CA GLU A 371 -15.55 12.06 4.68
C GLU A 371 -14.48 11.36 5.53
N PRO A 372 -13.56 12.13 6.15
CA PRO A 372 -12.63 11.53 7.09
C PRO A 372 -13.48 10.75 8.09
N ALA A 373 -13.18 9.45 8.24
CA ALA A 373 -13.93 8.51 9.05
C ALA A 373 -14.39 9.22 10.32
N ARG A 374 -15.66 9.61 10.39
CA ARG A 374 -16.33 10.60 11.24
C ARG A 374 -15.29 11.34 12.02
N SER A 375 -14.98 12.59 11.74
CA SER A 375 -14.03 13.35 12.55
C SER A 375 -14.40 13.00 13.99
N VAL A 376 -13.60 12.15 14.60
CA VAL A 376 -13.78 11.87 16.02
C VAL A 376 -13.74 13.26 16.58
N ILE A 377 -14.89 13.79 17.04
CA ILE A 377 -14.92 15.11 17.64
C ILE A 377 -14.02 14.94 18.85
N LEU A 378 -12.77 15.25 18.65
CA LEU A 378 -11.77 15.17 19.71
C LEU A 378 -12.25 16.17 20.76
N PRO A 379 -12.33 15.77 22.02
CA PRO A 379 -12.65 16.70 23.08
C PRO A 379 -11.64 17.84 23.03
N ARG A 380 -12.12 19.07 23.04
CA ARG A 380 -11.29 20.27 23.04
C ARG A 380 -11.80 21.21 24.10
N ILE A 381 -10.92 21.65 24.95
CA ILE A 381 -11.21 22.59 26.04
C ILE A 381 -10.25 23.78 25.99
N ALA A 382 -10.62 24.89 26.61
CA ALA A 382 -9.74 26.03 26.81
C ALA A 382 -8.62 25.71 27.82
N GLU A 383 -7.49 26.36 27.72
CA GLU A 383 -6.38 26.19 28.68
C GLU A 383 -6.82 26.47 30.12
N SER A 384 -7.74 27.41 30.35
CA SER A 384 -8.31 27.73 31.66
C SER A 384 -9.12 26.60 32.29
N GLU A 385 -9.54 25.61 31.50
CA GLU A 385 -10.37 24.46 31.93
C GLU A 385 -9.53 23.21 32.21
N VAL A 386 -8.22 23.21 31.89
CA VAL A 386 -7.35 22.02 31.93
C VAL A 386 -7.27 21.44 33.34
N ASP A 387 -7.14 22.26 34.39
CA ASP A 387 -7.03 21.76 35.76
C ASP A 387 -8.33 21.14 36.24
N ALA A 388 -9.49 21.75 35.93
CA ALA A 388 -10.79 21.19 36.26
C ALA A 388 -11.08 19.89 35.49
N ASP A 389 -10.68 19.81 34.22
CA ASP A 389 -10.79 18.58 33.43
C ASP A 389 -9.91 17.46 34.01
N ARG A 390 -8.67 17.78 34.36
CA ARG A 390 -7.74 16.83 34.98
C ARG A 390 -8.31 16.26 36.29
N GLU A 391 -8.80 17.11 37.19
CA GLU A 391 -9.38 16.67 38.46
C GLU A 391 -10.60 15.77 38.23
N ARG A 392 -11.48 16.13 37.31
CA ARG A 392 -12.64 15.32 36.91
C ARG A 392 -12.19 13.94 36.38
N MET A 393 -11.19 13.88 35.50
CA MET A 393 -10.66 12.64 34.93
C MET A 393 -9.97 11.78 35.99
N LEU A 394 -9.19 12.38 36.88
CA LEU A 394 -8.54 11.67 37.99
C LEU A 394 -9.57 11.10 38.97
N ALA A 395 -10.61 11.85 39.34
CA ALA A 395 -11.68 11.36 40.19
C ALA A 395 -12.42 10.17 39.53
N ARG A 396 -12.73 10.29 38.24
CA ARG A 396 -13.33 9.19 37.46
C ARG A 396 -12.40 7.96 37.40
N ARG A 397 -11.10 8.15 37.13
CA ARG A 397 -10.11 7.07 37.06
C ARG A 397 -10.00 6.32 38.39
N ARG A 398 -9.88 7.03 39.53
CA ARG A 398 -9.79 6.42 40.85
C ARG A 398 -11.03 5.55 41.16
N ARG A 399 -12.20 5.99 40.72
CA ARG A 399 -13.45 5.26 40.92
C ARG A 399 -13.55 3.97 40.12
N VAL A 400 -13.11 3.98 38.85
CA VAL A 400 -13.33 2.86 37.89
C VAL A 400 -12.12 1.97 37.69
N MET A 401 -10.88 2.47 37.95
CA MET A 401 -9.62 1.74 37.78
C MET A 401 -8.89 1.48 39.10
N GLY A 402 -9.40 2.00 40.20
CA GLY A 402 -8.77 1.89 41.51
C GLY A 402 -7.72 2.97 41.80
N PRO A 403 -7.47 3.24 43.09
CA PRO A 403 -6.57 4.31 43.50
C PRO A 403 -5.09 3.99 43.29
N GLN A 404 -4.74 2.73 43.16
CA GLN A 404 -3.34 2.27 43.04
C GLN A 404 -2.78 2.35 41.61
N SER A 405 -3.60 2.64 40.62
CA SER A 405 -3.14 2.83 39.25
C SER A 405 -2.37 4.16 39.12
N TYR A 406 -1.05 4.08 39.21
CA TYR A 406 -0.21 5.26 39.22
C TYR A 406 -0.05 5.90 37.82
N MET A 407 0.43 7.14 37.81
CA MET A 407 0.68 7.91 36.60
C MET A 407 2.07 8.56 36.72
N PHE A 408 2.74 8.74 35.57
CA PHE A 408 4.12 9.23 35.55
C PHE A 408 4.32 10.69 35.99
N TYR A 409 3.26 11.52 35.85
CA TYR A 409 3.37 12.96 36.06
C TYR A 409 2.49 13.41 37.22
N ASP A 410 2.99 14.37 38.01
CA ASP A 410 2.19 15.04 39.05
C ASP A 410 0.96 15.74 38.48
N LYS A 411 1.11 16.25 37.25
CA LYS A 411 0.01 16.82 36.45
C LYS A 411 -0.19 16.01 35.18
N PRO A 412 -0.93 14.90 35.24
CA PRO A 412 -1.17 14.04 34.09
C PRO A 412 -1.84 14.77 32.94
N LEU A 413 -1.42 14.42 31.73
CA LEU A 413 -1.93 15.00 30.50
C LEU A 413 -3.15 14.23 29.99
N HIS A 414 -4.17 14.96 29.51
CA HIS A 414 -5.32 14.37 28.86
C HIS A 414 -5.05 14.30 27.35
N MET A 415 -4.51 13.18 26.86
CA MET A 415 -4.20 12.94 25.46
C MET A 415 -5.44 12.54 24.70
N VAL A 416 -5.65 13.11 23.50
CA VAL A 416 -6.82 12.89 22.66
C VAL A 416 -6.47 12.46 21.25
N ARG A 417 -5.22 12.63 20.79
CA ARG A 417 -4.78 12.27 19.44
C ARG A 417 -3.30 11.91 19.42
N GLY A 418 -2.95 10.98 18.53
CA GLY A 418 -1.56 10.68 18.15
C GLY A 418 -1.40 10.71 16.63
N GLU A 419 -0.24 11.15 16.13
CA GLU A 419 0.09 11.20 14.71
C GLU A 419 1.60 11.16 14.51
N GLY A 420 2.11 10.13 13.87
CA GLY A 420 3.54 9.93 13.71
C GLY A 420 4.27 9.94 15.06
N ALA A 421 5.24 10.81 15.26
CA ALA A 421 5.97 10.97 16.52
C ALA A 421 5.31 11.94 17.51
N TRP A 422 4.07 12.37 17.28
CA TRP A 422 3.43 13.41 18.05
C TRP A 422 2.17 12.95 18.78
N LEU A 423 2.03 13.40 20.02
CA LEU A 423 0.80 13.31 20.81
C LEU A 423 0.18 14.70 20.97
N TYR A 424 -1.14 14.75 21.07
CA TYR A 424 -1.90 16.00 21.23
C TYR A 424 -2.82 15.89 22.44
N ASP A 425 -2.77 16.90 23.31
CA ASP A 425 -3.68 16.97 24.44
C ASP A 425 -5.04 17.59 24.06
N VAL A 426 -5.92 17.64 25.04
CA VAL A 426 -7.29 18.14 24.90
C VAL A 426 -7.36 19.64 24.58
N THR A 427 -6.28 20.42 24.74
CA THR A 427 -6.20 21.82 24.29
C THR A 427 -5.73 21.94 22.85
N GLY A 428 -5.20 20.86 22.28
CA GLY A 428 -4.57 20.81 20.96
C GLY A 428 -3.06 21.08 21.00
N ARG A 429 -2.46 21.22 22.17
CA ARG A 429 -1.01 21.32 22.32
C ARG A 429 -0.37 19.98 21.95
N ARG A 430 0.71 20.04 21.18
CA ARG A 430 1.45 18.86 20.75
C ARG A 430 2.69 18.61 21.60
N TYR A 431 3.01 17.34 21.76
CA TYR A 431 4.17 16.83 22.49
C TYR A 431 4.90 15.85 21.60
N LEU A 432 6.23 16.00 21.50
CA LEU A 432 7.05 14.96 20.88
C LEU A 432 7.09 13.75 21.80
N ASP A 433 6.63 12.62 21.27
CA ASP A 433 6.65 11.36 22.02
C ASP A 433 8.02 10.69 21.89
N VAL A 434 8.79 10.76 22.96
CA VAL A 434 10.10 10.08 23.07
C VAL A 434 10.06 8.94 24.09
N TYR A 435 8.85 8.51 24.48
CA TYR A 435 8.65 7.49 25.50
C TYR A 435 7.95 6.23 24.97
N ASN A 436 6.87 6.37 24.22
CA ASN A 436 6.07 5.22 23.79
C ASN A 436 6.78 4.41 22.71
N ASN A 437 7.14 3.18 23.06
CA ASN A 437 7.78 2.21 22.16
C ASN A 437 6.79 1.29 21.45
N VAL A 438 5.51 1.26 21.86
CA VAL A 438 4.48 0.40 21.27
C VAL A 438 4.20 0.74 19.79
N PRO A 439 4.03 2.02 19.40
CA PRO A 439 3.86 2.37 18.00
C PRO A 439 5.21 2.54 17.28
N HIS A 440 5.93 1.45 17.02
CA HIS A 440 7.27 1.47 16.41
C HIS A 440 7.40 2.29 15.11
N VAL A 441 6.32 2.37 14.31
CA VAL A 441 6.25 3.15 13.08
C VAL A 441 5.52 4.48 13.25
N GLY A 442 5.28 4.88 14.49
CA GLY A 442 4.53 6.09 14.86
C GLY A 442 3.04 5.86 15.10
N HIS A 443 2.43 6.83 15.80
CA HIS A 443 1.01 6.79 16.13
C HIS A 443 0.14 6.83 14.89
N CYS A 444 -0.90 6.00 14.86
CA CYS A 444 -1.95 5.97 13.84
C CYS A 444 -1.40 5.82 12.40
N HIS A 445 -0.33 5.05 12.22
CA HIS A 445 0.24 4.80 10.89
C HIS A 445 -0.81 4.17 9.97
N SER A 446 -1.14 4.84 8.86
CA SER A 446 -2.28 4.49 8.00
C SER A 446 -2.25 3.02 7.55
N HIS A 447 -1.12 2.53 7.06
CA HIS A 447 -0.95 1.15 6.63
C HIS A 447 -1.27 0.13 7.74
N VAL A 448 -0.83 0.39 8.99
CA VAL A 448 -1.09 -0.50 10.14
C VAL A 448 -2.57 -0.47 10.50
N VAL A 449 -3.16 0.72 10.57
CA VAL A 449 -4.60 0.89 10.86
C VAL A 449 -5.46 0.19 9.82
N GLU A 450 -5.15 0.35 8.54
CA GLU A 450 -5.86 -0.28 7.43
C GLU A 450 -5.70 -1.80 7.42
N ALA A 451 -4.49 -2.32 7.69
CA ALA A 451 -4.25 -3.75 7.76
C ALA A 451 -5.06 -4.40 8.89
N ILE A 452 -5.11 -3.75 10.07
CA ILE A 452 -5.92 -4.22 11.21
C ILE A 452 -7.41 -4.19 10.85
N ALA A 453 -7.90 -3.08 10.28
CA ALA A 453 -9.31 -2.93 9.92
C ALA A 453 -9.75 -3.97 8.88
N ARG A 454 -8.92 -4.20 7.87
CA ARG A 454 -9.15 -5.19 6.81
C ARG A 454 -9.22 -6.60 7.37
N GLN A 455 -8.21 -7.01 8.16
CA GLN A 455 -8.18 -8.35 8.74
C GLN A 455 -9.33 -8.58 9.73
N ALA A 456 -9.68 -7.58 10.53
CA ALA A 456 -10.81 -7.67 11.47
C ALA A 456 -12.17 -7.85 10.75
N ALA A 457 -12.30 -7.37 9.52
CA ALA A 457 -13.50 -7.55 8.70
C ALA A 457 -13.58 -8.93 8.02
N ILE A 458 -12.45 -9.64 7.87
CA ILE A 458 -12.38 -10.94 7.18
C ILE A 458 -12.43 -12.09 8.19
N LEU A 459 -11.51 -12.10 9.14
CA LEU A 459 -11.35 -13.20 10.09
C LEU A 459 -10.67 -12.72 11.36
N ASN A 460 -11.33 -12.97 12.50
CA ASN A 460 -10.77 -12.81 13.83
C ASN A 460 -11.00 -14.09 14.62
N THR A 461 -10.02 -14.99 14.61
CA THR A 461 -10.10 -16.29 15.24
C THR A 461 -8.82 -16.65 15.99
N ASN A 462 -8.80 -17.81 16.64
CA ASN A 462 -7.63 -18.30 17.36
C ASN A 462 -6.79 -19.25 16.49
N THR A 463 -5.57 -19.53 16.92
CA THR A 463 -4.57 -20.35 16.23
C THR A 463 -4.91 -21.86 16.13
N ARG A 464 -6.12 -22.29 16.53
CA ARG A 464 -6.58 -23.68 16.36
C ARG A 464 -7.11 -23.95 14.96
N TYR A 465 -7.30 -22.90 14.16
CA TYR A 465 -7.64 -23.00 12.74
C TYR A 465 -6.39 -22.67 11.90
N LEU A 466 -6.34 -23.20 10.69
CA LEU A 466 -5.28 -22.89 9.74
C LEU A 466 -5.67 -21.62 8.99
N PHE A 467 -4.76 -20.65 8.92
CA PHE A 467 -4.85 -19.44 8.10
C PHE A 467 -3.45 -18.89 7.84
N ASP A 468 -3.25 -18.31 6.68
CA ASP A 468 -1.93 -18.00 6.14
C ASP A 468 -1.23 -16.87 6.89
N GLU A 469 -1.95 -15.82 7.34
CA GLU A 469 -1.36 -14.62 7.92
C GLU A 469 -0.49 -14.90 9.14
N VAL A 470 -0.86 -15.86 9.97
CA VAL A 470 -0.04 -16.21 11.14
C VAL A 470 1.20 -16.99 10.76
N LEU A 471 1.11 -17.82 9.72
CA LEU A 471 2.25 -18.60 9.20
C LEU A 471 3.25 -17.68 8.50
N ASP A 472 2.77 -16.82 7.61
CA ASP A 472 3.57 -15.80 6.92
C ASP A 472 4.29 -14.88 7.92
N TYR A 473 3.61 -14.47 8.98
CA TYR A 473 4.21 -13.66 10.02
C TYR A 473 5.32 -14.43 10.77
N ALA A 474 5.06 -15.69 11.14
CA ALA A 474 6.05 -16.52 11.81
C ALA A 474 7.30 -16.75 10.95
N GLU A 475 7.12 -17.04 9.64
CA GLU A 475 8.21 -17.24 8.70
C GLU A 475 9.04 -15.95 8.50
N ARG A 476 8.37 -14.82 8.32
CA ARG A 476 9.04 -13.51 8.18
C ARG A 476 9.79 -13.12 9.43
N LEU A 477 9.22 -13.33 10.61
CA LEU A 477 9.88 -13.06 11.89
C LEU A 477 11.09 -14.00 12.08
N GLY A 478 10.94 -15.30 11.82
CA GLY A 478 12.04 -16.26 11.87
C GLY A 478 13.20 -15.91 10.93
N ALA A 479 12.88 -15.36 9.75
CA ALA A 479 13.89 -14.92 8.78
C ALA A 479 14.73 -13.69 9.25
N THR A 480 14.26 -12.94 10.25
CA THR A 480 15.04 -11.83 10.84
C THR A 480 16.05 -12.30 11.90
N MET A 481 15.95 -13.54 12.35
CA MET A 481 16.87 -14.07 13.36
C MET A 481 18.28 -14.26 12.79
N PRO A 482 19.32 -14.14 13.63
CA PRO A 482 20.70 -14.34 13.17
C PRO A 482 20.91 -15.68 12.49
N ALA A 483 21.63 -15.67 11.37
CA ALA A 483 21.92 -16.88 10.62
C ALA A 483 22.61 -17.95 11.51
N GLY A 484 22.13 -19.18 11.48
CA GLY A 484 22.65 -20.28 12.28
C GLY A 484 22.21 -20.27 13.76
N SER A 485 21.34 -19.35 14.19
CA SER A 485 20.81 -19.32 15.56
C SER A 485 19.92 -20.52 15.91
N GLY A 486 19.30 -21.16 14.91
CA GLY A 486 18.30 -22.22 15.10
C GLY A 486 16.93 -21.71 15.60
N LEU A 487 16.74 -20.38 15.71
CA LEU A 487 15.49 -19.76 16.16
C LEU A 487 14.51 -19.66 14.97
N ALA A 488 13.69 -20.70 14.79
CA ALA A 488 12.76 -20.79 13.67
C ALA A 488 11.29 -21.02 14.09
N ALA A 489 11.04 -21.37 15.35
CA ALA A 489 9.67 -21.61 15.83
C ALA A 489 9.13 -20.40 16.59
N CYS A 490 7.93 -19.95 16.22
CA CYS A 490 7.22 -18.85 16.86
C CYS A 490 6.04 -19.35 17.70
N MET A 491 5.85 -18.77 18.88
CA MET A 491 4.67 -18.95 19.72
C MET A 491 4.07 -17.57 20.03
N PHE A 492 2.88 -17.33 19.50
CA PHE A 492 2.21 -16.04 19.67
C PHE A 492 1.30 -16.04 20.90
N VAL A 493 1.36 -14.96 21.66
CA VAL A 493 0.57 -14.68 22.86
C VAL A 493 0.06 -13.24 22.82
N ASN A 494 -0.71 -12.79 23.82
CA ASN A 494 -1.39 -11.49 23.76
C ASN A 494 -0.62 -10.34 24.42
N SER A 495 0.48 -10.61 25.11
CA SER A 495 1.29 -9.58 25.79
C SER A 495 2.73 -10.04 26.02
N GLY A 496 3.64 -9.08 26.24
CA GLY A 496 5.01 -9.37 26.68
C GLY A 496 5.07 -10.15 27.99
N SER A 497 4.14 -9.85 28.92
CA SER A 497 4.03 -10.62 30.18
C SER A 497 3.74 -12.10 29.94
N GLU A 498 2.82 -12.42 29.02
CA GLU A 498 2.53 -13.80 28.65
C GLU A 498 3.69 -14.46 27.89
N ALA A 499 4.40 -13.71 27.06
CA ALA A 499 5.56 -14.20 26.33
C ALA A 499 6.69 -14.61 27.27
N VAL A 500 7.01 -13.77 28.26
CA VAL A 500 8.04 -14.05 29.26
C VAL A 500 7.59 -15.16 30.20
N ASP A 501 6.31 -15.24 30.59
CA ASP A 501 5.76 -16.35 31.37
C ASP A 501 5.95 -17.69 30.62
N LEU A 502 5.59 -17.72 29.34
CA LEU A 502 5.77 -18.89 28.49
C LEU A 502 7.25 -19.26 28.35
N ALA A 503 8.13 -18.30 28.12
CA ALA A 503 9.57 -18.52 28.02
C ALA A 503 10.15 -19.10 29.33
N ALA A 504 9.74 -18.56 30.48
CA ALA A 504 10.13 -19.06 31.78
C ALA A 504 9.64 -20.48 32.04
N ARG A 505 8.41 -20.80 31.64
CA ARG A 505 7.86 -22.18 31.73
C ARG A 505 8.63 -23.15 30.85
N LEU A 506 8.93 -22.76 29.61
CA LEU A 506 9.73 -23.56 28.67
C LEU A 506 11.13 -23.81 29.22
N ALA A 507 11.79 -22.77 29.76
CA ALA A 507 13.13 -22.91 30.34
C ALA A 507 13.15 -23.89 31.52
N LYS A 508 12.19 -23.79 32.45
CA LYS A 508 12.05 -24.72 33.58
C LYS A 508 11.76 -26.14 33.12
N ALA A 509 10.86 -26.31 32.16
CA ALA A 509 10.51 -27.63 31.62
C ALA A 509 11.69 -28.30 30.89
N TYR A 510 12.44 -27.53 30.11
CA TYR A 510 13.58 -28.02 29.35
C TYR A 510 14.77 -28.39 30.25
N THR A 511 15.09 -27.57 31.23
CA THR A 511 16.27 -27.72 32.08
C THR A 511 16.00 -28.62 33.30
N GLY A 512 14.74 -28.76 33.71
CA GLY A 512 14.39 -29.38 34.99
C GLY A 512 14.79 -28.56 36.22
N ASN A 513 15.28 -27.34 36.01
CA ASN A 513 15.75 -26.42 37.07
C ASN A 513 14.67 -25.41 37.42
N SER A 514 14.87 -24.66 38.55
CA SER A 514 13.87 -23.69 39.01
C SER A 514 14.43 -22.26 39.21
N GLY A 515 15.75 -22.09 39.29
CA GLY A 515 16.37 -20.81 39.55
C GLY A 515 16.33 -19.86 38.35
N ALA A 516 16.27 -18.57 38.61
CA ALA A 516 16.31 -17.53 37.58
C ALA A 516 17.34 -16.45 37.95
N LEU A 517 18.09 -16.01 36.95
CA LEU A 517 18.96 -14.84 37.03
C LEU A 517 18.33 -13.72 36.22
N VAL A 518 18.26 -12.53 36.75
CA VAL A 518 17.72 -11.30 36.14
C VAL A 518 18.63 -10.14 36.38
N MET A 519 18.49 -9.06 35.62
CA MET A 519 19.21 -7.82 35.97
C MET A 519 18.56 -7.15 37.17
N GLU A 520 19.35 -6.47 38.01
CA GLU A 520 18.78 -5.55 39.00
C GLU A 520 17.95 -4.47 38.29
N TYR A 521 16.86 -4.03 38.91
CA TYR A 521 15.90 -3.07 38.35
C TYR A 521 15.17 -3.54 37.08
N ALA A 522 15.32 -4.80 36.65
CA ALA A 522 14.65 -5.31 35.46
C ALA A 522 13.11 -5.28 35.61
N TYR A 523 12.43 -5.05 34.51
CA TYR A 523 10.99 -5.19 34.38
C TYR A 523 10.69 -6.09 33.16
N HIS A 524 9.96 -7.18 33.39
CA HIS A 524 9.60 -8.16 32.35
C HIS A 524 8.09 -8.42 32.25
N GLY A 525 7.29 -7.82 33.11
CA GLY A 525 5.82 -7.93 33.09
C GLY A 525 5.15 -8.18 34.43
N TRP A 526 3.84 -8.53 34.38
CA TRP A 526 2.90 -8.50 35.50
C TRP A 526 2.23 -9.84 35.88
N THR A 527 2.48 -10.95 35.18
CA THR A 527 1.97 -12.24 35.65
C THR A 527 2.68 -12.64 36.93
N GLU A 528 2.07 -13.49 37.76
CA GLU A 528 2.64 -13.90 39.05
C GLU A 528 4.07 -14.44 38.90
N ALA A 529 4.32 -15.22 37.85
CA ALA A 529 5.65 -15.78 37.58
C ALA A 529 6.65 -14.71 37.11
N VAL A 530 6.19 -13.79 36.26
CA VAL A 530 7.05 -12.76 35.64
C VAL A 530 7.29 -11.57 36.58
N GLU A 531 6.33 -11.26 37.44
CA GLU A 531 6.48 -10.28 38.50
C GLU A 531 7.64 -10.65 39.43
N ALA A 532 7.83 -11.94 39.69
CA ALA A 532 9.01 -12.43 40.43
C ALA A 532 10.34 -12.16 39.71
N LEU A 533 10.33 -12.03 38.39
CA LEU A 533 11.49 -11.71 37.54
C LEU A 533 11.66 -10.22 37.30
N SER A 534 10.78 -9.37 37.86
CA SER A 534 10.75 -7.91 37.67
C SER A 534 11.10 -7.17 38.95
N PRO A 535 12.38 -7.08 39.34
CA PRO A 535 12.82 -6.45 40.57
C PRO A 535 12.83 -4.91 40.54
N GLU A 536 12.30 -4.26 39.51
CA GLU A 536 12.36 -2.80 39.28
C GLU A 536 12.05 -1.96 40.52
N PHE A 537 11.05 -2.35 41.31
CA PHE A 537 10.63 -1.61 42.51
C PHE A 537 10.89 -2.38 43.81
N ARG A 538 11.80 -3.36 43.79
CA ARG A 538 12.06 -4.23 44.94
C ARG A 538 13.49 -4.12 45.44
N SER A 539 13.65 -4.10 46.76
CA SER A 539 14.94 -4.36 47.34
C SER A 539 15.31 -5.84 47.24
N ALA A 540 16.59 -6.14 47.30
CA ALA A 540 17.09 -7.52 47.27
C ALA A 540 16.46 -8.44 48.32
N GLU A 541 16.00 -7.85 49.46
CA GLU A 541 15.34 -8.57 50.57
C GLU A 541 13.96 -9.09 50.21
N HIS A 542 13.32 -8.55 49.17
CA HIS A 542 11.97 -8.91 48.75
C HIS A 542 11.95 -9.79 47.49
N LEU A 543 13.11 -10.25 47.03
CA LEU A 543 13.19 -11.18 45.91
C LEU A 543 12.63 -12.56 46.29
N LYS A 544 11.99 -13.22 45.33
CA LYS A 544 11.54 -14.60 45.53
C LYS A 544 12.75 -15.55 45.71
N PRO A 545 12.62 -16.63 46.49
CA PRO A 545 13.74 -17.51 46.83
C PRO A 545 14.52 -18.07 45.62
N HIS A 546 13.84 -18.22 44.47
CA HIS A 546 14.43 -18.77 43.26
C HIS A 546 15.01 -17.72 42.30
N VAL A 547 15.02 -16.44 42.67
CA VAL A 547 15.51 -15.35 41.83
C VAL A 547 16.77 -14.73 42.40
N ARG A 548 17.77 -14.45 41.55
CA ARG A 548 18.99 -13.70 41.88
C ARG A 548 19.21 -12.62 40.86
N THR A 549 19.65 -11.46 41.29
CA THR A 549 19.97 -10.34 40.42
C THR A 549 21.45 -10.30 40.07
N LEU A 550 21.73 -9.79 38.88
CA LEU A 550 23.04 -9.38 38.40
C LEU A 550 23.12 -7.86 38.39
N ILE A 551 24.31 -7.33 38.72
CA ILE A 551 24.59 -5.90 38.69
C ILE A 551 24.57 -5.41 37.25
N GLY A 552 23.92 -4.26 37.00
CA GLY A 552 23.92 -3.59 35.72
C GLY A 552 25.32 -3.24 35.22
N PRO A 553 25.69 -3.49 33.96
CA PRO A 553 27.03 -3.28 33.43
C PRO A 553 27.36 -1.77 33.17
N ASP A 554 27.10 -0.90 34.16
CA ASP A 554 27.32 0.54 34.09
C ASP A 554 28.84 0.86 34.27
N ASP A 555 29.49 1.09 33.14
CA ASP A 555 30.93 1.42 33.12
C ASP A 555 31.25 2.87 33.56
N TYR A 556 30.20 3.69 33.77
CA TYR A 556 30.35 5.07 34.24
C TYR A 556 30.13 5.21 35.73
N ARG A 557 29.10 4.62 36.34
CA ARG A 557 28.76 4.74 37.77
C ARG A 557 28.93 3.45 38.56
N GLY A 558 28.93 2.31 37.87
CA GLY A 558 29.05 1.00 38.49
C GLY A 558 30.40 0.70 39.14
N PRO A 559 30.58 -0.48 39.72
CA PRO A 559 31.81 -0.86 40.43
C PRO A 559 33.02 -1.04 39.52
N HIS A 560 32.83 -1.31 38.23
CA HIS A 560 33.88 -1.48 37.24
C HIS A 560 33.81 -0.37 36.20
N ARG A 561 34.81 0.52 36.22
CA ARG A 561 34.82 1.78 35.47
C ARG A 561 35.44 1.63 34.09
N ARG A 562 34.99 2.47 33.15
CA ARG A 562 35.58 2.62 31.82
C ARG A 562 37.09 2.82 31.89
N GLY A 563 37.83 2.14 31.04
CA GLY A 563 39.29 2.15 31.03
C GLY A 563 39.94 1.08 31.93
N SER A 564 39.15 0.32 32.70
CA SER A 564 39.67 -0.86 33.42
C SER A 564 39.86 -2.01 32.42
N ASN A 565 40.94 -2.79 32.60
CA ASN A 565 41.13 -4.02 31.83
C ASN A 565 40.02 -5.05 32.19
N ASP A 566 39.57 -5.80 31.21
CA ASP A 566 38.65 -6.92 31.38
C ASP A 566 37.28 -6.54 32.01
N ILE A 567 36.80 -5.32 31.80
CA ILE A 567 35.55 -4.80 32.38
C ILE A 567 34.35 -5.72 32.12
N ALA A 568 34.22 -6.23 30.89
CA ALA A 568 33.17 -7.16 30.50
C ALA A 568 33.22 -8.46 31.31
N ALA A 569 34.41 -9.03 31.47
CA ALA A 569 34.63 -10.26 32.23
C ALA A 569 34.34 -10.06 33.72
N ARG A 570 34.68 -8.89 34.29
CA ARG A 570 34.40 -8.55 35.68
C ARG A 570 32.91 -8.44 35.97
N TYR A 571 32.16 -7.75 35.11
CA TYR A 571 30.69 -7.70 35.23
C TYR A 571 30.07 -9.07 35.03
N ALA A 572 30.53 -9.86 34.03
CA ALA A 572 30.00 -11.18 33.79
C ALA A 572 30.28 -12.17 34.95
N ALA A 573 31.35 -11.95 35.74
CA ALA A 573 31.68 -12.79 36.90
C ALA A 573 30.63 -12.67 38.03
N ASP A 574 29.80 -11.64 38.05
CA ASP A 574 28.68 -11.54 38.99
C ASP A 574 27.65 -12.68 38.84
N ALA A 575 27.56 -13.26 37.62
CA ALA A 575 26.77 -14.46 37.41
C ALA A 575 27.24 -15.66 38.21
N ASP A 576 28.55 -15.80 38.45
CA ASP A 576 29.08 -16.88 39.29
C ASP A 576 28.59 -16.76 40.73
N ARG A 577 28.57 -15.54 41.30
CA ARG A 577 28.01 -15.25 42.63
C ARG A 577 26.52 -15.61 42.70
N ALA A 578 25.76 -15.20 41.72
CA ALA A 578 24.32 -15.47 41.65
C ALA A 578 24.02 -16.97 41.52
N ILE A 579 24.77 -17.70 40.67
CA ILE A 579 24.67 -19.15 40.52
C ILE A 579 25.03 -19.88 41.80
N GLN A 580 26.13 -19.46 42.47
CA GLN A 580 26.54 -20.04 43.76
C GLN A 580 25.46 -19.83 44.81
N SER A 581 24.89 -18.62 44.89
CA SER A 581 23.81 -18.34 45.85
C SER A 581 22.54 -19.18 45.58
N LEU A 582 22.21 -19.48 44.34
CA LEU A 582 21.13 -20.45 44.03
C LEU A 582 21.51 -21.86 44.54
N ALA A 583 22.75 -22.30 44.33
CA ALA A 583 23.21 -23.62 44.73
C ALA A 583 23.19 -23.81 46.26
N GLU A 584 23.54 -22.79 47.03
CA GLU A 584 23.46 -22.77 48.51
C GLU A 584 22.01 -23.00 49.02
N HIS A 585 21.01 -22.69 48.18
CA HIS A 585 19.59 -22.95 48.45
C HIS A 585 19.06 -24.20 47.73
N GLY A 586 19.96 -25.07 47.25
CA GLY A 586 19.58 -26.33 46.57
C GLY A 586 18.98 -26.17 45.16
N MET A 587 19.20 -25.01 44.54
CA MET A 587 18.63 -24.68 43.22
C MET A 587 19.73 -24.53 42.16
N LYS A 588 19.38 -24.86 40.91
CA LYS A 588 20.19 -24.54 39.72
C LYS A 588 19.45 -23.56 38.83
N PRO A 589 20.16 -22.73 38.06
CA PRO A 589 19.49 -21.81 37.13
C PRO A 589 18.77 -22.57 36.05
N ALA A 590 17.49 -22.25 35.82
CA ALA A 590 16.75 -22.63 34.62
C ALA A 590 17.05 -21.61 33.49
N MET A 591 17.26 -20.35 33.86
CA MET A 591 17.41 -19.27 32.89
C MET A 591 18.19 -18.07 33.46
N PHE A 592 18.74 -17.30 32.55
CA PHE A 592 19.00 -15.87 32.66
C PHE A 592 18.15 -15.13 31.68
N ILE A 593 17.48 -14.06 32.10
CA ILE A 593 16.69 -13.17 31.24
C ILE A 593 17.14 -11.72 31.42
N ALA A 594 17.30 -11.01 30.32
CA ALA A 594 17.58 -9.58 30.30
C ALA A 594 16.97 -8.94 29.06
N ASP A 595 16.55 -7.68 29.19
CA ASP A 595 16.32 -6.84 28.05
C ASP A 595 17.65 -6.39 27.44
N ALA A 596 17.75 -6.40 26.11
CA ALA A 596 19.01 -6.18 25.40
C ALA A 596 19.53 -4.72 25.52
N GLY A 597 18.65 -3.77 25.81
CA GLY A 597 18.96 -2.35 25.99
C GLY A 597 19.25 -1.93 27.41
N PHE A 598 19.10 -2.83 28.41
CA PHE A 598 19.22 -2.52 29.84
C PHE A 598 18.46 -1.25 30.24
N LEU A 599 17.24 -1.11 29.76
CA LEU A 599 16.47 0.13 29.79
C LEU A 599 16.19 0.59 31.23
N THR A 600 15.69 -0.30 32.06
CA THR A 600 15.40 0.00 33.47
C THR A 600 16.68 0.18 34.33
N ASN A 601 17.82 -0.31 33.83
CA ASN A 601 19.12 -0.06 34.42
C ASN A 601 19.73 1.32 34.08
N GLY A 602 19.09 2.07 33.16
CA GLY A 602 19.53 3.42 32.76
C GLY A 602 19.95 3.52 31.29
N VAL A 603 19.49 2.62 30.42
CA VAL A 603 19.86 2.55 28.99
C VAL A 603 21.37 2.40 28.85
N LEU A 604 21.89 1.26 29.30
CA LEU A 604 23.33 1.02 29.38
C LEU A 604 23.87 0.39 28.09
N ASP A 605 24.97 0.91 27.61
CA ASP A 605 25.77 0.27 26.56
C ASP A 605 26.72 -0.77 27.21
N ALA A 606 26.28 -2.04 27.17
CA ALA A 606 27.04 -3.08 27.85
C ALA A 606 28.43 -3.28 27.24
N PRO A 607 29.48 -3.45 28.05
CA PRO A 607 30.82 -3.71 27.54
C PRO A 607 30.86 -4.93 26.62
N LYS A 608 31.55 -4.81 25.49
CA LYS A 608 31.64 -5.88 24.49
C LYS A 608 32.10 -7.20 25.11
N GLY A 609 31.32 -8.26 24.94
CA GLY A 609 31.57 -9.59 25.49
C GLY A 609 30.92 -9.84 26.86
N TYR A 610 30.25 -8.87 27.47
CA TYR A 610 29.55 -9.03 28.74
C TYR A 610 28.45 -10.11 28.67
N LEU A 611 27.50 -9.95 27.78
CA LEU A 611 26.40 -10.92 27.61
C LEU A 611 26.91 -12.33 27.25
N GLN A 612 27.91 -12.43 26.37
CA GLN A 612 28.54 -13.71 26.08
C GLN A 612 29.11 -14.36 27.34
N GLY A 613 29.81 -13.60 28.15
CA GLY A 613 30.38 -14.08 29.41
C GLY A 613 29.33 -14.54 30.42
N VAL A 614 28.16 -13.88 30.47
CA VAL A 614 27.04 -14.30 31.32
C VAL A 614 26.40 -15.57 30.74
N TYR A 615 26.12 -15.61 29.45
CA TYR A 615 25.50 -16.76 28.77
C TYR A 615 26.34 -18.04 28.94
N ASP A 616 27.65 -17.95 28.79
CA ASP A 616 28.54 -19.11 28.93
C ASP A 616 28.49 -19.68 30.36
N ARG A 617 28.43 -18.84 31.38
CA ARG A 617 28.32 -19.25 32.79
C ARG A 617 26.96 -19.90 33.07
N VAL A 618 25.90 -19.29 32.62
CA VAL A 618 24.53 -19.81 32.80
C VAL A 618 24.33 -21.14 32.10
N ARG A 619 24.80 -21.26 30.85
CA ARG A 619 24.75 -22.52 30.09
C ARG A 619 25.61 -23.62 30.74
N LYS A 620 26.80 -23.27 31.22
CA LYS A 620 27.65 -24.20 31.96
C LYS A 620 26.98 -24.70 33.24
N ALA A 621 26.15 -23.88 33.89
CA ALA A 621 25.37 -24.25 35.07
C ALA A 621 24.07 -25.00 34.73
N GLY A 622 23.77 -25.22 33.44
CA GLY A 622 22.61 -25.97 32.95
C GLY A 622 21.37 -25.12 32.69
N GLY A 623 21.51 -23.78 32.64
CA GLY A 623 20.43 -22.85 32.34
C GLY A 623 20.40 -22.39 30.88
N LEU A 624 19.34 -21.70 30.49
CA LEU A 624 19.15 -21.09 29.18
C LEU A 624 19.33 -19.57 29.26
N ALA A 625 19.70 -18.97 28.13
CA ALA A 625 19.69 -17.51 27.96
C ALA A 625 18.43 -17.08 27.22
N ILE A 626 17.73 -16.11 27.75
CA ILE A 626 16.51 -15.50 27.17
C ILE A 626 16.78 -14.03 26.93
N ALA A 627 16.59 -13.57 25.70
CA ALA A 627 16.60 -12.16 25.36
C ALA A 627 15.16 -11.63 25.38
N ASP A 628 14.90 -10.60 26.16
CA ASP A 628 13.65 -9.85 26.12
C ASP A 628 13.84 -8.69 25.14
N GLU A 629 13.27 -8.85 23.95
CA GLU A 629 13.41 -7.91 22.83
C GLU A 629 12.20 -6.97 22.72
N VAL A 630 11.55 -6.64 23.84
CA VAL A 630 10.34 -5.82 23.88
C VAL A 630 10.61 -4.38 23.45
N GLN A 631 11.84 -3.90 23.56
CA GLN A 631 12.29 -2.56 23.18
C GLN A 631 12.95 -2.62 21.78
#